data_c9bef507f2851e6bae5da9acd98625be
#
_entry.id   c9bef507f2851e6bae5da9acd98625be
#
_cell.length_a   1.000
_cell.length_b   1.000
_cell.length_c   1.000
_cell.angle_alpha   90.00
_cell.angle_beta   90.00
_cell.angle_gamma   90.00
#
_symmetry.space_group_name_H-M   'P 1'
#
loop_
_entity.id
_entity.type
_entity.pdbx_description
1 polymer ?
#
loop_
_entity_poly.entity_id
_entity_poly.type
_entity_poly.pdbx_seq_one_letter_code
_entity_poly.pdbx_strand_id
1 'polypeptide(L)'
;MENFSLNAIEDDVVNLYSIVNDFSNWHDNVYGQLQEKSKKKPTNKPGLAECEIMTILLLFFKSKQKFFKHFYNHFKAYNQKFFPKMPTYERFMELRKRAFLKLVIFLKILQAFSTNEVYVDSTPIKVCHRKRRKQYKTLKLCATSACSTMGKFFGLKLHIAVDSRGNIFNFTFTTGKIDDRKVLEDLLSNFTGTVFGDKGYISARLKELLGEKSINLVTRMRKNMKTQELPQELDTKLKKRTFIESIFSLLKEMYFW
;
A
#
# COMPACT_ATOMS: atom_id res chain seq x y z
N MET A 1 -25.79 9.86 -9.45
CA MET A 1 -25.06 10.71 -8.48
C MET A 1 -25.72 10.47 -7.14
N GLU A 2 -25.19 9.53 -6.37
CA GLU A 2 -25.72 9.23 -5.04
C GLU A 2 -25.38 10.39 -4.13
N ASN A 3 -26.40 10.96 -3.49
CA ASN A 3 -26.29 11.97 -2.46
C ASN A 3 -25.46 11.37 -1.30
N PHE A 4 -24.18 11.71 -1.25
CA PHE A 4 -23.38 11.53 -0.05
C PHE A 4 -24.03 12.43 1.04
N SER A 5 -24.75 11.83 1.97
CA SER A 5 -25.34 12.59 3.07
C SER A 5 -24.22 13.20 3.89
N LEU A 6 -24.31 14.49 4.19
CA LEU A 6 -23.34 15.22 5.03
C LEU A 6 -23.11 14.50 6.37
N ASN A 7 -24.14 13.88 6.93
CA ASN A 7 -24.07 13.11 8.17
C ASN A 7 -23.14 11.89 8.08
N ALA A 8 -23.16 11.15 6.97
CA ALA A 8 -22.26 10.00 6.78
C ALA A 8 -20.78 10.41 6.70
N ILE A 9 -20.48 11.61 6.17
CA ILE A 9 -19.10 12.13 6.12
C ILE A 9 -18.66 12.56 7.54
N GLU A 10 -19.54 13.13 8.33
CA GLU A 10 -19.24 13.55 9.71
C GLU A 10 -18.91 12.34 10.59
N ASP A 11 -19.73 11.29 10.53
CA ASP A 11 -19.50 10.04 11.25
C ASP A 11 -18.16 9.40 10.83
N ASP A 12 -17.84 9.41 9.53
CA ASP A 12 -16.58 8.92 9.02
C ASP A 12 -15.36 9.70 9.53
N VAL A 13 -15.46 11.04 9.62
CA VAL A 13 -14.39 11.91 10.15
C VAL A 13 -14.13 11.59 11.62
N VAL A 14 -15.19 11.53 12.43
CA VAL A 14 -15.09 11.29 13.88
C VAL A 14 -14.56 9.88 14.16
N ASN A 15 -15.12 8.86 13.50
CA ASN A 15 -14.70 7.46 13.70
C ASN A 15 -13.24 7.27 13.30
N LEU A 16 -12.85 7.77 12.14
CA LEU A 16 -11.47 7.61 11.66
C LEU A 16 -10.49 8.40 12.53
N TYR A 17 -10.86 9.60 12.96
CA TYR A 17 -10.05 10.40 13.88
C TYR A 17 -9.86 9.68 15.21
N SER A 18 -10.90 9.09 15.79
CA SER A 18 -10.79 8.33 17.06
C SER A 18 -9.77 7.20 16.92
N ILE A 19 -9.89 6.35 15.89
CA ILE A 19 -8.98 5.22 15.66
C ILE A 19 -7.53 5.70 15.50
N VAL A 20 -7.33 6.76 14.71
CA VAL A 20 -5.98 7.31 14.44
C VAL A 20 -5.39 7.97 15.68
N ASN A 21 -6.23 8.65 16.47
CA ASN A 21 -5.81 9.30 17.71
C ASN A 21 -5.40 8.27 18.78
N ASP A 22 -6.19 7.21 18.95
CA ASP A 22 -5.87 6.12 19.89
C ASP A 22 -4.56 5.44 19.51
N PHE A 23 -4.36 5.17 18.22
CA PHE A 23 -3.08 4.69 17.72
C PHE A 23 -1.94 5.69 17.97
N SER A 24 -2.15 6.98 17.72
CA SER A 24 -1.12 8.01 17.92
C SER A 24 -0.70 8.09 19.39
N ASN A 25 -1.65 8.04 20.32
CA ASN A 25 -1.40 8.03 21.75
C ASN A 25 -0.63 6.76 22.16
N TRP A 26 -1.04 5.60 21.69
CA TRP A 26 -0.30 4.35 21.92
C TRP A 26 1.13 4.44 21.38
N HIS A 27 1.31 4.90 20.14
CA HIS A 27 2.62 5.06 19.52
C HIS A 27 3.53 5.99 20.34
N ASP A 28 3.02 7.13 20.78
CA ASP A 28 3.79 8.12 21.52
C ASP A 28 4.15 7.62 22.94
N ASN A 29 3.31 6.80 23.54
CA ASN A 29 3.63 6.13 24.81
C ASN A 29 4.75 5.08 24.65
N VAL A 30 4.73 4.30 23.56
CA VAL A 30 5.72 3.24 23.32
C VAL A 30 7.04 3.78 22.78
N TYR A 31 7.01 4.71 21.83
CA TYR A 31 8.19 5.18 21.10
C TYR A 31 8.62 6.60 21.46
N GLY A 32 7.77 7.39 22.12
CA GLY A 32 8.07 8.79 22.48
C GLY A 32 9.30 8.93 23.38
N GLN A 33 9.47 8.00 24.31
CA GLN A 33 10.63 7.99 25.21
C GLN A 33 11.98 7.77 24.49
N LEU A 34 11.95 7.10 23.33
CA LEU A 34 13.14 6.88 22.50
C LEU A 34 13.55 8.12 21.69
N GLN A 35 12.60 9.02 21.42
CA GLN A 35 12.86 10.22 20.61
C GLN A 35 13.25 11.45 21.42
N GLU A 36 13.01 11.49 22.72
CA GLU A 36 13.25 12.70 23.55
C GLU A 36 14.71 13.09 23.67
N LYS A 37 15.67 12.22 23.38
CA LYS A 37 17.11 12.49 23.53
C LYS A 37 17.76 13.28 22.38
N SER A 38 17.10 13.56 21.26
CA SER A 38 17.81 14.06 20.07
C SER A 38 17.27 15.32 19.38
N LYS A 39 16.11 15.90 19.77
CA LYS A 39 15.56 17.06 19.05
C LYS A 39 15.13 18.18 19.99
N LYS A 40 15.62 19.39 19.75
CA LYS A 40 15.08 20.62 20.35
C LYS A 40 13.57 20.70 20.03
N LYS A 41 12.73 20.77 21.05
CA LYS A 41 11.27 20.95 20.87
C LYS A 41 11.04 22.30 20.17
N PRO A 42 10.20 22.33 19.12
CA PRO A 42 9.90 23.60 18.46
C PRO A 42 9.19 24.54 19.44
N THR A 43 9.56 25.81 19.42
CA THR A 43 9.04 26.86 20.32
C THR A 43 7.53 27.07 20.17
N ASN A 44 6.99 26.87 18.94
CA ASN A 44 5.58 26.97 18.65
C ASN A 44 4.97 25.59 18.38
N LYS A 45 3.83 25.30 19.05
CA LYS A 45 3.06 24.11 18.75
C LYS A 45 2.53 24.18 17.31
N PRO A 46 2.68 23.12 16.51
CA PRO A 46 2.14 23.11 15.16
C PRO A 46 0.61 23.23 15.17
N GLY A 47 0.05 23.90 14.18
CA GLY A 47 -1.40 24.11 14.07
C GLY A 47 -2.22 22.86 13.91
N LEU A 48 -1.63 21.76 13.34
CA LEU A 48 -2.24 20.43 13.24
C LEU A 48 -1.38 19.40 13.97
N ALA A 49 -2.04 18.52 14.73
CA ALA A 49 -1.43 17.32 15.31
C ALA A 49 -1.14 16.27 14.24
N GLU A 50 -0.26 15.33 14.53
CA GLU A 50 0.07 14.26 13.58
C GLU A 50 -1.12 13.34 13.31
N CYS A 51 -1.95 13.04 14.32
CA CYS A 51 -3.19 12.29 14.16
C CYS A 51 -4.19 13.02 13.23
N GLU A 52 -4.31 14.35 13.32
CA GLU A 52 -5.16 15.13 12.40
C GLU A 52 -4.65 15.06 10.96
N ILE A 53 -3.32 15.17 10.76
CA ILE A 53 -2.71 15.03 9.44
C ILE A 53 -2.97 13.63 8.86
N MET A 54 -2.80 12.57 9.66
CA MET A 54 -3.07 11.20 9.24
C MET A 54 -4.53 11.00 8.87
N THR A 55 -5.46 11.53 9.67
CA THR A 55 -6.89 11.45 9.40
C THR A 55 -7.25 12.10 8.07
N ILE A 56 -6.76 13.31 7.80
CA ILE A 56 -7.01 14.02 6.54
C ILE A 56 -6.47 13.23 5.34
N LEU A 57 -5.27 12.63 5.46
CA LEU A 57 -4.69 11.80 4.41
C LEU A 57 -5.52 10.54 4.16
N LEU A 58 -5.98 9.85 5.20
CA LEU A 58 -6.81 8.66 5.07
C LEU A 58 -8.20 8.97 4.51
N LEU A 59 -8.80 10.10 4.89
CA LEU A 59 -10.07 10.58 4.32
C LEU A 59 -9.94 10.89 2.82
N PHE A 60 -8.80 11.42 2.37
CA PHE A 60 -8.55 11.59 0.95
C PHE A 60 -8.63 10.25 0.21
N PHE A 61 -7.99 9.21 0.72
CA PHE A 61 -8.06 7.87 0.10
C PHE A 61 -9.48 7.31 0.10
N LYS A 62 -10.23 7.51 1.18
CA LYS A 62 -11.64 7.10 1.27
C LYS A 62 -12.54 7.86 0.30
N SER A 63 -12.25 9.14 0.05
CA SER A 63 -13.05 10.01 -0.82
C SER A 63 -13.03 9.62 -2.31
N LYS A 64 -12.09 8.76 -2.72
CA LYS A 64 -11.86 8.39 -4.13
C LYS A 64 -11.60 9.58 -5.07
N GLN A 65 -11.28 10.76 -4.53
CA GLN A 65 -10.95 11.93 -5.34
C GLN A 65 -9.57 11.78 -5.97
N LYS A 66 -9.45 12.17 -7.23
CA LYS A 66 -8.22 12.02 -8.01
C LYS A 66 -7.11 12.99 -7.58
N PHE A 67 -7.46 14.22 -7.22
CA PHE A 67 -6.50 15.28 -6.94
C PHE A 67 -6.55 15.72 -5.48
N PHE A 68 -5.47 15.51 -4.74
CA PHE A 68 -5.37 15.85 -3.33
C PHE A 68 -5.61 17.35 -3.06
N LYS A 69 -5.11 18.26 -3.93
CA LYS A 69 -5.32 19.69 -3.76
C LYS A 69 -6.81 20.08 -3.79
N HIS A 70 -7.57 19.50 -4.70
CA HIS A 70 -9.02 19.73 -4.79
C HIS A 70 -9.74 19.19 -3.55
N PHE A 71 -9.45 17.95 -3.17
CA PHE A 71 -9.96 17.37 -1.94
C PHE A 71 -9.65 18.26 -0.73
N TYR A 72 -8.39 18.65 -0.55
CA TYR A 72 -7.94 19.43 0.60
C TYR A 72 -8.66 20.77 0.73
N ASN A 73 -8.77 21.52 -0.37
CA ASN A 73 -9.43 22.82 -0.37
C ASN A 73 -10.94 22.68 -0.07
N HIS A 74 -11.60 21.69 -0.67
CA HIS A 74 -12.99 21.37 -0.39
C HIS A 74 -13.16 20.93 1.07
N PHE A 75 -12.35 19.99 1.53
CA PHE A 75 -12.39 19.49 2.91
C PHE A 75 -12.19 20.61 3.93
N LYS A 76 -11.24 21.51 3.69
CA LYS A 76 -10.99 22.67 4.54
C LYS A 76 -12.20 23.59 4.63
N ALA A 77 -12.90 23.83 3.51
CA ALA A 77 -14.06 24.73 3.48
C ALA A 77 -15.24 24.19 4.31
N TYR A 78 -15.46 22.86 4.30
CA TYR A 78 -16.64 22.24 4.91
C TYR A 78 -16.40 21.60 6.28
N ASN A 79 -15.14 21.39 6.68
CA ASN A 79 -14.82 20.69 7.92
C ASN A 79 -14.06 21.53 8.96
N GLN A 80 -14.21 22.85 8.92
CA GLN A 80 -13.59 23.77 9.89
C GLN A 80 -14.00 23.48 11.34
N LYS A 81 -15.22 22.96 11.56
CA LYS A 81 -15.69 22.57 12.90
C LYS A 81 -14.84 21.46 13.54
N PHE A 82 -14.33 20.51 12.74
CA PHE A 82 -13.47 19.42 13.22
C PHE A 82 -12.00 19.81 13.25
N PHE A 83 -11.57 20.63 12.29
CA PHE A 83 -10.19 21.05 12.10
C PHE A 83 -10.06 22.58 12.00
N PRO A 84 -10.25 23.32 13.10
CA PRO A 84 -10.31 24.79 13.07
C PRO A 84 -8.98 25.45 12.66
N LYS A 85 -7.86 24.74 12.82
CA LYS A 85 -6.51 25.28 12.55
C LYS A 85 -5.89 24.72 11.27
N MET A 86 -6.71 24.36 10.27
CA MET A 86 -6.17 23.88 8.99
C MET A 86 -5.35 24.96 8.29
N PRO A 87 -4.08 24.66 7.94
CA PRO A 87 -3.18 25.59 7.26
C PRO A 87 -3.55 25.78 5.78
N THR A 88 -2.72 26.50 5.03
CA THR A 88 -2.78 26.48 3.56
C THR A 88 -2.38 25.11 3.03
N TYR A 89 -2.76 24.80 1.79
CA TYR A 89 -2.40 23.54 1.14
C TYR A 89 -0.87 23.32 1.10
N GLU A 90 -0.12 24.35 0.74
CA GLU A 90 1.34 24.31 0.65
C GLU A 90 1.96 23.97 2.02
N ARG A 91 1.47 24.60 3.07
CA ARG A 91 1.93 24.33 4.44
C ARG A 91 1.53 22.94 4.92
N PHE A 92 0.35 22.45 4.56
CA PHE A 92 -0.03 21.06 4.84
C PHE A 92 0.91 20.05 4.17
N MET A 93 1.30 20.32 2.91
CA MET A 93 2.25 19.45 2.17
C MET A 93 3.64 19.37 2.83
N GLU A 94 4.06 20.40 3.56
CA GLU A 94 5.27 20.34 4.39
C GLU A 94 5.03 19.53 5.67
N LEU A 95 3.92 19.79 6.36
CA LEU A 95 3.60 19.16 7.64
C LEU A 95 3.37 17.65 7.52
N ARG A 96 2.81 17.16 6.40
CA ARG A 96 2.53 15.73 6.19
C ARG A 96 3.77 14.84 6.37
N LYS A 97 4.97 15.37 6.12
CA LYS A 97 6.23 14.63 6.30
C LYS A 97 6.43 14.17 7.75
N ARG A 98 5.88 14.90 8.72
CA ARG A 98 5.98 14.57 10.15
C ARG A 98 5.17 13.32 10.50
N ALA A 99 3.98 13.19 9.92
CA ALA A 99 3.08 12.08 10.16
C ALA A 99 3.44 10.81 9.35
N PHE A 100 4.39 10.90 8.40
CA PHE A 100 4.67 9.81 7.45
C PHE A 100 5.08 8.51 8.14
N LEU A 101 6.03 8.58 9.08
CA LEU A 101 6.51 7.38 9.78
C LEU A 101 5.40 6.73 10.61
N LYS A 102 4.62 7.53 11.36
CA LYS A 102 3.46 7.04 12.11
C LYS A 102 2.43 6.39 11.20
N LEU A 103 2.15 6.99 10.05
CA LEU A 103 1.23 6.42 9.07
C LEU A 103 1.71 5.06 8.55
N VAL A 104 3.00 4.91 8.26
CA VAL A 104 3.58 3.63 7.83
C VAL A 104 3.44 2.56 8.93
N ILE A 105 3.71 2.91 10.18
CA ILE A 105 3.55 2.00 11.33
C ILE A 105 2.08 1.61 11.52
N PHE A 106 1.17 2.59 11.44
CA PHE A 106 -0.28 2.36 11.51
C PHE A 106 -0.75 1.35 10.47
N LEU A 107 -0.36 1.55 9.20
CA LEU A 107 -0.70 0.64 8.12
C LEU A 107 -0.11 -0.77 8.34
N LYS A 108 1.10 -0.86 8.89
CA LYS A 108 1.71 -2.16 9.22
C LYS A 108 0.98 -2.89 10.36
N ILE A 109 0.49 -2.18 11.35
CA ILE A 109 -0.31 -2.79 12.44
C ILE A 109 -1.64 -3.32 11.88
N LEU A 110 -2.29 -2.57 10.98
CA LEU A 110 -3.51 -3.04 10.32
C LEU A 110 -3.29 -4.31 9.49
N GLN A 111 -2.07 -4.53 8.96
CA GLN A 111 -1.71 -5.74 8.24
C GLN A 111 -1.64 -6.99 9.13
N ALA A 112 -1.39 -6.83 10.43
CA ALA A 112 -1.25 -7.95 11.38
C ALA A 112 -2.53 -8.78 11.56
N PHE A 113 -3.67 -8.31 11.10
CA PHE A 113 -4.97 -9.00 11.17
C PHE A 113 -5.30 -9.85 9.94
N SER A 114 -4.30 -10.25 9.16
CA SER A 114 -4.52 -11.01 7.93
C SER A 114 -4.87 -12.48 8.18
N THR A 115 -5.45 -13.07 7.16
CA THR A 115 -5.83 -14.50 7.11
C THR A 115 -4.62 -15.40 6.85
N ASN A 116 -4.78 -16.73 7.01
CA ASN A 116 -3.75 -17.72 6.65
C ASN A 116 -3.64 -17.97 5.14
N GLU A 117 -4.29 -17.15 4.31
CA GLU A 117 -4.29 -17.26 2.85
C GLU A 117 -4.02 -15.90 2.21
N VAL A 118 -3.00 -15.84 1.35
CA VAL A 118 -2.69 -14.63 0.60
C VAL A 118 -2.49 -14.94 -0.88
N TYR A 119 -2.80 -13.96 -1.70
CA TYR A 119 -2.62 -13.96 -3.14
C TYR A 119 -1.51 -12.97 -3.47
N VAL A 120 -0.57 -13.39 -4.32
CA VAL A 120 0.59 -12.56 -4.67
C VAL A 120 0.63 -12.30 -6.17
N ASP A 121 0.97 -11.07 -6.52
CA ASP A 121 1.22 -10.69 -7.90
C ASP A 121 2.06 -9.41 -7.98
N SER A 122 2.52 -9.07 -9.17
CA SER A 122 3.28 -7.86 -9.42
C SER A 122 2.77 -7.08 -10.63
N THR A 123 2.92 -5.76 -10.60
CA THR A 123 2.52 -4.92 -11.71
C THR A 123 3.55 -3.83 -11.99
N PRO A 124 3.82 -3.48 -13.26
CA PRO A 124 4.68 -2.36 -13.60
C PRO A 124 4.00 -1.03 -13.29
N ILE A 125 4.73 -0.14 -12.64
CA ILE A 125 4.37 1.26 -12.41
C ILE A 125 5.21 2.13 -13.35
N LYS A 126 4.59 2.63 -14.40
CA LYS A 126 5.24 3.52 -15.38
C LYS A 126 5.37 4.91 -14.76
N VAL A 127 6.59 5.42 -14.63
CA VAL A 127 6.83 6.75 -14.05
C VAL A 127 6.87 7.86 -15.12
N CYS A 128 7.21 7.51 -16.35
CA CYS A 128 7.09 8.42 -17.49
C CYS A 128 7.12 7.64 -18.80
N HIS A 129 6.79 8.32 -19.90
CA HIS A 129 6.95 7.76 -21.24
C HIS A 129 8.43 7.48 -21.54
N ARG A 130 8.76 6.33 -22.17
CA ARG A 130 10.14 5.88 -22.42
C ARG A 130 11.05 6.90 -23.10
N LYS A 131 10.53 7.72 -24.02
CA LYS A 131 11.29 8.77 -24.69
C LYS A 131 11.80 9.83 -23.72
N ARG A 132 11.06 10.10 -22.62
CA ARG A 132 11.38 11.11 -21.60
C ARG A 132 12.30 10.61 -20.47
N ARG A 133 12.69 9.33 -20.45
CA ARG A 133 13.46 8.70 -19.36
C ARG A 133 14.75 9.44 -18.99
N LYS A 134 15.44 10.03 -19.99
CA LYS A 134 16.70 10.78 -19.76
C LYS A 134 16.47 12.11 -19.02
N GLN A 135 15.32 12.72 -19.22
CA GLN A 135 14.92 14.00 -18.64
C GLN A 135 14.23 13.87 -17.28
N TYR A 136 13.76 12.64 -16.96
CA TYR A 136 13.01 12.39 -15.73
C TYR A 136 13.95 12.31 -14.53
N LYS A 137 13.80 13.25 -13.57
CA LYS A 137 14.73 13.42 -12.43
C LYS A 137 14.22 12.79 -11.12
N THR A 138 12.90 12.81 -10.88
CA THR A 138 12.29 12.56 -9.57
C THR A 138 12.59 11.15 -9.01
N LEU A 139 12.49 10.10 -9.83
CA LEU A 139 12.76 8.71 -9.41
C LEU A 139 13.95 8.10 -10.16
N LYS A 140 14.90 8.93 -10.61
CA LYS A 140 16.03 8.50 -11.43
C LYS A 140 16.86 7.38 -10.79
N LEU A 141 16.98 7.39 -9.47
CA LEU A 141 17.77 6.40 -8.71
C LEU A 141 17.06 5.05 -8.57
N CYS A 142 15.72 5.02 -8.62
CA CYS A 142 14.92 3.83 -8.36
C CYS A 142 14.27 3.26 -9.64
N ALA A 143 13.92 4.11 -10.62
CA ALA A 143 13.26 3.69 -11.84
C ALA A 143 14.24 3.12 -12.86
N THR A 144 13.88 2.03 -13.50
CA THR A 144 14.70 1.38 -14.54
C THR A 144 13.88 1.05 -15.79
N SER A 145 14.57 0.88 -16.92
CA SER A 145 13.95 0.32 -18.12
C SER A 145 13.81 -1.19 -17.96
N ALA A 146 12.63 -1.71 -18.13
CA ALA A 146 12.32 -3.13 -18.04
C ALA A 146 11.29 -3.54 -19.10
N CYS A 147 11.04 -4.86 -19.18
CA CYS A 147 10.04 -5.44 -20.06
C CYS A 147 9.00 -6.20 -19.21
N SER A 148 7.74 -6.05 -19.55
CA SER A 148 6.61 -6.84 -19.03
C SER A 148 5.89 -7.52 -20.19
N THR A 149 4.89 -8.33 -19.90
CA THR A 149 3.98 -8.92 -20.91
C THR A 149 3.30 -7.84 -21.77
N MET A 150 3.09 -6.63 -21.22
CA MET A 150 2.52 -5.48 -21.94
C MET A 150 3.57 -4.61 -22.64
N GLY A 151 4.81 -5.10 -22.79
CA GLY A 151 5.89 -4.42 -23.48
C GLY A 151 6.90 -3.72 -22.57
N LYS A 152 7.78 -2.94 -23.19
CA LYS A 152 8.88 -2.25 -22.50
C LYS A 152 8.36 -0.99 -21.79
N PHE A 153 8.79 -0.76 -20.55
CA PHE A 153 8.44 0.40 -19.75
C PHE A 153 9.67 1.01 -19.04
N PHE A 154 9.53 2.24 -18.54
CA PHE A 154 10.47 2.86 -17.62
C PHE A 154 9.75 3.16 -16.32
N GLY A 155 10.23 2.58 -15.22
CA GLY A 155 9.54 2.71 -13.93
C GLY A 155 10.01 1.72 -12.87
N LEU A 156 9.10 1.45 -11.97
CA LEU A 156 9.22 0.51 -10.87
C LEU A 156 8.30 -0.69 -11.09
N LYS A 157 8.45 -1.71 -10.28
CA LYS A 157 7.51 -2.81 -10.17
C LYS A 157 6.93 -2.80 -8.75
N LEU A 158 5.61 -2.81 -8.63
CA LEU A 158 4.90 -2.98 -7.37
C LEU A 158 4.56 -4.46 -7.20
N HIS A 159 5.00 -5.04 -6.10
CA HIS A 159 4.63 -6.37 -5.65
C HIS A 159 3.66 -6.23 -4.49
N ILE A 160 2.57 -6.99 -4.49
CA ILE A 160 1.61 -7.01 -3.40
C ILE A 160 1.28 -8.44 -2.98
N ALA A 161 1.02 -8.60 -1.69
CA ALA A 161 0.34 -9.75 -1.13
C ALA A 161 -0.98 -9.27 -0.54
N VAL A 162 -2.08 -9.90 -0.90
CA VAL A 162 -3.43 -9.53 -0.46
C VAL A 162 -4.16 -10.75 0.08
N ASP A 163 -5.02 -10.55 1.07
CA ASP A 163 -5.88 -11.62 1.58
C ASP A 163 -7.09 -11.87 0.67
N SER A 164 -7.90 -12.88 1.00
CA SER A 164 -9.11 -13.23 0.24
C SER A 164 -10.21 -12.17 0.26
N ARG A 165 -10.11 -11.16 1.12
CA ARG A 165 -11.04 -10.02 1.23
C ARG A 165 -10.54 -8.79 0.48
N GLY A 166 -9.32 -8.83 -0.09
CA GLY A 166 -8.70 -7.70 -0.78
C GLY A 166 -7.89 -6.78 0.12
N ASN A 167 -7.69 -7.12 1.40
CA ASN A 167 -6.82 -6.33 2.28
C ASN A 167 -5.37 -6.58 1.91
N ILE A 168 -4.58 -5.52 1.81
CA ILE A 168 -3.15 -5.62 1.51
C ILE A 168 -2.42 -6.11 2.76
N PHE A 169 -1.89 -7.34 2.68
CA PHE A 169 -1.04 -7.92 3.72
C PHE A 169 0.33 -7.25 3.74
N ASN A 170 0.97 -7.17 2.58
CA ASN A 170 2.27 -6.51 2.43
C ASN A 170 2.46 -6.02 1.00
N PHE A 171 3.35 -5.05 0.82
CA PHE A 171 3.74 -4.57 -0.50
C PHE A 171 5.18 -4.10 -0.50
N THR A 172 5.80 -4.13 -1.67
CA THR A 172 7.12 -3.55 -1.88
C THR A 172 7.30 -3.06 -3.30
N PHE A 173 8.16 -2.05 -3.45
CA PHE A 173 8.57 -1.54 -4.75
C PHE A 173 9.97 -2.02 -5.07
N THR A 174 10.15 -2.50 -6.29
CA THR A 174 11.48 -2.85 -6.81
C THR A 174 11.76 -2.12 -8.11
N THR A 175 13.00 -2.16 -8.54
CA THR A 175 13.32 -1.77 -9.91
C THR A 175 12.63 -2.74 -10.88
N GLY A 176 12.23 -2.26 -12.06
CA GLY A 176 11.50 -3.08 -13.04
C GLY A 176 12.23 -4.36 -13.50
N LYS A 177 13.53 -4.49 -13.23
CA LYS A 177 14.36 -5.63 -13.64
C LYS A 177 14.35 -6.80 -12.65
N ILE A 178 13.90 -6.58 -11.42
CA ILE A 178 13.94 -7.63 -10.40
C ILE A 178 12.92 -8.72 -10.73
N ASP A 179 13.38 -9.99 -10.59
CA ASP A 179 12.54 -11.18 -10.73
C ASP A 179 11.59 -11.26 -9.51
N ASP A 180 10.30 -11.53 -9.77
CA ASP A 180 9.26 -11.58 -8.74
C ASP A 180 9.51 -12.64 -7.68
N ARG A 181 10.18 -13.76 -8.06
CA ARG A 181 10.55 -14.84 -7.16
C ARG A 181 11.54 -14.41 -6.07
N LYS A 182 12.43 -13.45 -6.38
CA LYS A 182 13.43 -12.96 -5.43
C LYS A 182 12.83 -12.08 -4.34
N VAL A 183 11.67 -11.52 -4.60
CA VAL A 183 10.98 -10.59 -3.71
C VAL A 183 10.00 -11.30 -2.80
N LEU A 184 9.59 -12.51 -3.19
CA LEU A 184 8.49 -13.21 -2.52
C LEU A 184 8.79 -13.54 -1.06
N GLU A 185 10.02 -13.88 -0.74
CA GLU A 185 10.45 -14.18 0.63
C GLU A 185 10.30 -12.95 1.56
N ASP A 186 10.78 -11.79 1.11
CA ASP A 186 10.67 -10.53 1.86
C ASP A 186 9.19 -10.07 1.94
N LEU A 187 8.44 -10.24 0.84
CA LEU A 187 7.02 -9.88 0.77
C LEU A 187 6.18 -10.70 1.76
N LEU A 188 6.56 -11.94 2.02
CA LEU A 188 5.90 -12.86 2.94
C LEU A 188 6.57 -12.91 4.32
N SER A 189 7.41 -11.93 4.66
CA SER A 189 8.00 -11.85 5.98
C SER A 189 6.90 -11.84 7.06
N ASN A 190 7.05 -12.69 8.07
CA ASN A 190 6.07 -12.89 9.15
C ASN A 190 4.70 -13.48 8.70
N PHE A 191 4.66 -14.14 7.55
CA PHE A 191 3.49 -14.88 7.09
C PHE A 191 3.69 -16.38 7.29
N THR A 192 2.63 -17.08 7.67
CA THR A 192 2.53 -18.55 7.64
C THR A 192 1.18 -18.94 7.02
N GLY A 193 1.16 -19.99 6.22
CA GLY A 193 -0.08 -20.44 5.57
C GLY A 193 0.07 -20.67 4.06
N THR A 194 -1.00 -20.45 3.31
CA THR A 194 -1.05 -20.75 1.87
C THR A 194 -0.93 -19.48 1.03
N VAL A 195 -0.06 -19.51 0.04
CA VAL A 195 0.19 -18.42 -0.92
C VAL A 195 -0.21 -18.86 -2.32
N PHE A 196 -1.06 -18.10 -2.96
CA PHE A 196 -1.52 -18.32 -4.33
C PHE A 196 -0.80 -17.36 -5.27
N GLY A 197 0.05 -17.91 -6.16
CA GLY A 197 0.84 -17.12 -7.12
C GLY A 197 0.56 -17.51 -8.57
N ASP A 198 1.02 -16.67 -9.50
CA ASP A 198 1.01 -16.99 -10.93
C ASP A 198 2.11 -18.00 -11.29
N LYS A 199 2.04 -18.56 -12.50
CA LYS A 199 3.06 -19.48 -13.09
C LYS A 199 4.47 -18.86 -13.11
N GLY A 200 4.59 -17.55 -13.01
CA GLY A 200 5.85 -16.84 -12.89
C GLY A 200 6.63 -17.18 -11.61
N TYR A 201 5.93 -17.57 -10.54
CA TYR A 201 6.52 -17.93 -9.25
C TYR A 201 6.97 -19.39 -9.16
N ILE A 202 6.82 -20.20 -10.22
CA ILE A 202 7.26 -21.61 -10.23
C ILE A 202 8.78 -21.67 -10.09
N SER A 203 9.25 -22.26 -8.98
CA SER A 203 10.64 -22.55 -8.69
C SER A 203 10.72 -23.61 -7.60
N ALA A 204 11.43 -24.72 -7.86
CA ALA A 204 11.62 -25.76 -6.85
C ALA A 204 12.32 -25.21 -5.60
N ARG A 205 13.42 -24.47 -5.80
CA ARG A 205 14.16 -23.82 -4.71
C ARG A 205 13.28 -22.87 -3.89
N LEU A 206 12.42 -22.06 -4.53
CA LEU A 206 11.54 -21.14 -3.84
C LEU A 206 10.48 -21.89 -3.02
N LYS A 207 9.92 -22.97 -3.57
CA LYS A 207 8.94 -23.83 -2.88
C LYS A 207 9.54 -24.48 -1.63
N GLU A 208 10.77 -24.97 -1.72
CA GLU A 208 11.51 -25.56 -0.60
C GLU A 208 11.78 -24.51 0.49
N LEU A 209 12.35 -23.36 0.13
CA LEU A 209 12.65 -22.24 1.04
C LEU A 209 11.41 -21.71 1.76
N LEU A 210 10.29 -21.59 1.05
CA LEU A 210 9.02 -21.17 1.66
C LEU A 210 8.43 -22.29 2.55
N GLY A 211 8.63 -23.56 2.18
CA GLY A 211 8.22 -24.72 2.97
C GLY A 211 8.90 -24.76 4.35
N GLU A 212 10.19 -24.43 4.44
CA GLU A 212 10.93 -24.29 5.70
C GLU A 212 10.33 -23.24 6.63
N LYS A 213 9.67 -22.21 6.06
CA LYS A 213 8.97 -21.15 6.78
C LYS A 213 7.47 -21.44 7.03
N SER A 214 7.04 -22.69 6.84
CA SER A 214 5.63 -23.09 6.95
C SER A 214 4.70 -22.34 5.97
N ILE A 215 5.21 -22.00 4.79
CA ILE A 215 4.47 -21.36 3.70
C ILE A 215 4.26 -22.36 2.57
N ASN A 216 3.00 -22.64 2.24
CA ASN A 216 2.64 -23.49 1.10
C ASN A 216 2.39 -22.65 -0.15
N LEU A 217 3.32 -22.69 -1.12
CA LEU A 217 3.15 -21.97 -2.38
C LEU A 217 2.36 -22.79 -3.40
N VAL A 218 1.20 -22.32 -3.77
CA VAL A 218 0.29 -22.91 -4.75
C VAL A 218 0.32 -22.10 -6.05
N THR A 219 0.72 -22.76 -7.15
CA THR A 219 0.76 -22.16 -8.51
C THR A 219 0.22 -23.14 -9.52
N ARG A 220 -0.31 -22.66 -10.65
CA ARG A 220 -0.62 -23.53 -11.78
C ARG A 220 0.64 -23.97 -12.51
N MET A 221 0.71 -25.26 -12.85
CA MET A 221 1.81 -25.78 -13.65
C MET A 221 1.78 -25.21 -15.08
N ARG A 222 2.95 -25.12 -15.70
CA ARG A 222 3.08 -24.79 -17.13
C ARG A 222 2.70 -25.99 -17.98
N LYS A 223 2.21 -25.75 -19.21
CA LYS A 223 1.79 -26.80 -20.15
C LYS A 223 2.87 -27.87 -20.44
N ASN A 224 4.14 -27.50 -20.34
CA ASN A 224 5.29 -28.37 -20.59
C ASN A 224 5.84 -29.06 -19.34
N MET A 225 5.16 -28.97 -18.21
CA MET A 225 5.53 -29.65 -16.96
C MET A 225 4.58 -30.83 -16.72
N LYS A 226 5.07 -31.89 -16.04
CA LYS A 226 4.22 -33.01 -15.62
C LYS A 226 3.05 -32.43 -14.81
N THR A 227 1.84 -32.76 -15.25
CA THR A 227 0.60 -32.28 -14.62
C THR A 227 0.51 -32.93 -13.25
N GLN A 228 0.53 -32.11 -12.21
CA GLN A 228 0.14 -32.50 -10.87
C GLN A 228 -1.26 -31.97 -10.66
N GLU A 229 -2.22 -32.84 -10.48
CA GLU A 229 -3.60 -32.44 -10.18
C GLU A 229 -3.62 -31.72 -8.83
N LEU A 230 -4.12 -30.49 -8.82
CA LEU A 230 -4.37 -29.76 -7.60
C LEU A 230 -5.70 -30.21 -7.00
N PRO A 231 -5.80 -30.36 -5.68
CA PRO A 231 -7.08 -30.53 -5.02
C PRO A 231 -8.09 -29.48 -5.49
N GLN A 232 -9.35 -29.88 -5.73
CA GLN A 232 -10.37 -29.00 -6.29
C GLN A 232 -10.56 -27.69 -5.50
N GLU A 233 -10.40 -27.76 -4.18
CA GLU A 233 -10.45 -26.58 -3.31
C GLU A 233 -9.35 -25.57 -3.64
N LEU A 234 -8.11 -26.04 -3.77
CA LEU A 234 -6.95 -25.18 -4.08
C LEU A 234 -7.05 -24.60 -5.51
N ASP A 235 -7.55 -25.38 -6.49
CA ASP A 235 -7.76 -24.86 -7.85
C ASP A 235 -8.84 -23.77 -7.86
N THR A 236 -9.91 -23.93 -7.09
CA THR A 236 -10.96 -22.92 -6.95
C THR A 236 -10.43 -21.64 -6.32
N LYS A 237 -9.64 -21.74 -5.27
CA LYS A 237 -8.97 -20.59 -4.64
C LYS A 237 -7.98 -19.94 -5.59
N LEU A 238 -7.20 -20.72 -6.32
CA LEU A 238 -6.22 -20.19 -7.29
C LEU A 238 -6.92 -19.45 -8.45
N LYS A 239 -8.12 -19.85 -8.86
CA LYS A 239 -8.94 -19.11 -9.85
C LYS A 239 -9.33 -17.72 -9.34
N LYS A 240 -9.61 -17.56 -8.03
CA LYS A 240 -9.93 -16.26 -7.43
C LYS A 240 -8.78 -15.26 -7.50
N ARG A 241 -7.53 -15.69 -7.72
CA ARG A 241 -6.36 -14.80 -7.82
C ARG A 241 -6.56 -13.61 -8.79
N THR A 242 -7.40 -13.77 -9.80
CA THR A 242 -7.67 -12.71 -10.78
C THR A 242 -8.20 -11.41 -10.17
N PHE A 243 -8.78 -11.46 -8.95
CA PHE A 243 -9.23 -10.24 -8.27
C PHE A 243 -8.09 -9.25 -7.94
N ILE A 244 -6.82 -9.72 -7.83
CA ILE A 244 -5.65 -8.85 -7.68
C ILE A 244 -5.55 -7.85 -8.85
N GLU A 245 -5.94 -8.26 -10.05
CA GLU A 245 -5.93 -7.38 -11.22
C GLU A 245 -6.87 -6.18 -11.04
N SER A 246 -8.02 -6.41 -10.37
CA SER A 246 -8.94 -5.33 -10.00
C SER A 246 -8.33 -4.38 -8.96
N ILE A 247 -7.59 -4.92 -7.99
CA ILE A 247 -6.86 -4.10 -7.01
C ILE A 247 -5.79 -3.26 -7.72
N PHE A 248 -5.01 -3.86 -8.63
CA PHE A 248 -4.02 -3.11 -9.40
C PHE A 248 -4.66 -2.05 -10.29
N SER A 249 -5.80 -2.32 -10.91
CA SER A 249 -6.55 -1.36 -11.71
C SER A 249 -6.98 -0.17 -10.85
N LEU A 250 -7.56 -0.45 -9.69
CA LEU A 250 -7.97 0.58 -8.74
C LEU A 250 -6.79 1.44 -8.27
N LEU A 251 -5.66 0.82 -7.89
CA LEU A 251 -4.46 1.53 -7.47
C LEU A 251 -3.89 2.40 -8.60
N LYS A 252 -3.87 1.89 -9.84
CA LYS A 252 -3.39 2.67 -10.99
C LYS A 252 -4.31 3.83 -11.30
N GLU A 253 -5.62 3.61 -11.31
CA GLU A 253 -6.60 4.66 -11.57
C GLU A 253 -6.52 5.79 -10.54
N MET A 254 -6.31 5.46 -9.27
CA MET A 254 -6.30 6.45 -8.18
C MET A 254 -4.97 7.18 -8.04
N TYR A 255 -3.82 6.55 -8.35
CA TYR A 255 -2.52 7.05 -7.90
C TYR A 255 -1.42 7.15 -8.96
N PHE A 256 -1.57 6.49 -10.11
CA PHE A 256 -0.48 6.36 -11.09
C PHE A 256 -0.85 6.84 -12.49
N TRP A 257 -1.15 8.12 -12.62
CA TRP A 257 -1.36 8.79 -13.92
C TRP A 257 -0.14 9.57 -14.37
#